data_ed65bb1e68bac926faeb628bf27acb5a
#
_entry.id   ed65bb1e68bac926faeb628bf27acb5a
#
_cell.length_a   1.000
_cell.length_b   1.000
_cell.length_c   1.000
_cell.angle_alpha   90.00
_cell.angle_beta   90.00
_cell.angle_gamma   90.00
#
_symmetry.space_group_name_H-M   'P 1'
#
loop_
_entity.id
_entity.type
_entity.pdbx_description
1 polymer ?
#
loop_
_entity_poly.entity_id
_entity_poly.type
_entity_poly.pdbx_seq_one_letter_code
_entity_poly.pdbx_strand_id
1 'polypeptide(L)'
;MEDGYSLKNTVGKGEGVFATRSFEACETVIVGVIEKVLDGNYSHASQIGKNKYVLHAGLISKVNHSCDPNCGIRLNETGAHNFVAIRDISDNEEITFDYAMRNYGVDHFPKKCICGSKKCRERITGWKDLPEKRKIEYKGFVAPYLLELDTEYSSALK
;
A
#
# COMPACT_ATOMS: atom_id res chain seq x y z
N MET A 1 -13.33 -9.43 -19.42
CA MET A 1 -12.48 -10.23 -18.50
C MET A 1 -12.62 -9.67 -17.11
N GLU A 2 -12.89 -10.52 -16.15
CA GLU A 2 -12.88 -10.11 -14.76
C GLU A 2 -11.45 -9.81 -14.32
N ASP A 3 -11.25 -8.70 -13.60
CA ASP A 3 -9.92 -8.25 -13.18
C ASP A 3 -9.29 -9.14 -12.08
N GLY A 4 -10.03 -10.11 -11.57
CA GLY A 4 -9.58 -11.01 -10.51
C GLY A 4 -9.79 -10.48 -9.10
N TYR A 5 -10.51 -9.36 -8.96
CA TYR A 5 -10.85 -8.77 -7.66
C TYR A 5 -12.19 -8.02 -7.71
N SER A 6 -12.80 -7.81 -6.56
CA SER A 6 -14.07 -7.09 -6.44
C SER A 6 -14.19 -6.36 -5.11
N LEU A 7 -15.05 -5.35 -5.06
CA LEU A 7 -15.37 -4.61 -3.84
C LEU A 7 -16.41 -5.38 -3.02
N LYS A 8 -16.16 -5.52 -1.72
CA LYS A 8 -17.09 -6.14 -0.77
C LYS A 8 -17.06 -5.40 0.56
N ASN A 9 -18.11 -5.55 1.36
CA ASN A 9 -18.11 -5.06 2.73
C ASN A 9 -17.22 -5.95 3.61
N THR A 10 -16.47 -5.31 4.51
CA THR A 10 -15.66 -5.97 5.54
C THR A 10 -16.38 -5.92 6.88
N VAL A 11 -15.88 -6.69 7.85
CA VAL A 11 -16.31 -6.55 9.24
C VAL A 11 -15.48 -5.45 9.92
N GLY A 12 -16.11 -4.31 10.18
CA GLY A 12 -15.51 -3.21 10.96
C GLY A 12 -14.59 -2.24 10.23
N LYS A 13 -14.30 -2.46 8.92
CA LYS A 13 -13.42 -1.58 8.14
C LYS A 13 -14.12 -0.88 6.97
N GLY A 14 -15.44 -0.99 6.89
CA GLY A 14 -16.20 -0.51 5.74
C GLY A 14 -16.02 -1.42 4.53
N GLU A 15 -15.76 -0.85 3.35
CA GLU A 15 -15.52 -1.62 2.14
C GLU A 15 -14.06 -2.07 2.05
N GLY A 16 -13.82 -3.16 1.34
CA GLY A 16 -12.48 -3.67 1.01
C GLY A 16 -12.47 -4.34 -0.35
N VAL A 17 -11.30 -4.60 -0.87
CA VAL A 17 -11.09 -5.28 -2.14
C VAL A 17 -10.73 -6.74 -1.87
N PHE A 18 -11.42 -7.66 -2.53
CA PHE A 18 -11.27 -9.10 -2.33
C PHE A 18 -10.89 -9.79 -3.63
N ALA A 19 -10.01 -10.76 -3.54
CA ALA A 19 -9.66 -11.62 -4.66
C ALA A 19 -10.89 -12.42 -5.12
N THR A 20 -11.09 -12.55 -6.42
CA THR A 20 -12.11 -13.40 -7.05
C THR A 20 -11.49 -14.59 -7.76
N ARG A 21 -10.19 -14.78 -7.61
CA ARG A 21 -9.41 -15.94 -8.00
C ARG A 21 -8.16 -15.99 -7.13
N SER A 22 -7.42 -17.08 -7.21
CA SER A 22 -6.10 -17.16 -6.57
C SER A 22 -5.04 -16.37 -7.37
N PHE A 23 -4.05 -15.83 -6.65
CA PHE A 23 -2.86 -15.20 -7.22
C PHE A 23 -1.61 -15.86 -6.63
N GLU A 24 -0.60 -16.05 -7.47
CA GLU A 24 0.69 -16.54 -7.01
C GLU A 24 1.58 -15.38 -6.51
N ALA A 25 2.54 -15.71 -5.65
CA ALA A 25 3.55 -14.74 -5.20
C ALA A 25 4.24 -14.08 -6.42
N CYS A 26 4.48 -12.78 -6.32
CA CYS A 26 5.05 -11.92 -7.37
C CYS A 26 4.12 -11.62 -8.56
N GLU A 27 2.91 -12.14 -8.56
CA GLU A 27 1.91 -11.79 -9.59
C GLU A 27 1.37 -10.39 -9.35
N THR A 28 1.17 -9.62 -10.44
CA THR A 28 0.49 -8.32 -10.36
C THR A 28 -1.01 -8.55 -10.13
N VAL A 29 -1.51 -8.07 -9.01
CA VAL A 29 -2.91 -8.22 -8.59
C VAL A 29 -3.77 -7.09 -9.13
N ILE A 30 -3.31 -5.84 -9.00
CA ILE A 30 -4.00 -4.65 -9.50
C ILE A 30 -2.99 -3.79 -10.26
N VAL A 31 -3.30 -3.45 -11.50
CA VAL A 31 -2.49 -2.51 -12.30
C VAL A 31 -2.91 -1.09 -11.95
N GLY A 32 -1.95 -0.27 -11.53
CA GLY A 32 -2.18 1.14 -11.23
C GLY A 32 -2.36 1.99 -12.48
N VAL A 33 -3.36 2.85 -12.46
CA VAL A 33 -3.60 3.85 -13.49
C VAL A 33 -3.79 5.21 -12.80
N ILE A 34 -3.01 6.20 -13.20
CA ILE A 34 -3.17 7.57 -12.68
C ILE A 34 -4.39 8.19 -13.35
N GLU A 35 -5.40 8.49 -12.55
CA GLU A 35 -6.60 9.20 -13.00
C GLU A 35 -6.40 10.72 -12.97
N LYS A 36 -5.75 11.21 -11.92
CA LYS A 36 -5.55 12.65 -11.71
C LYS A 36 -4.28 12.93 -10.92
N VAL A 37 -3.53 13.93 -11.35
CA VAL A 37 -2.43 14.51 -10.55
C VAL A 37 -3.01 15.52 -9.57
N LEU A 38 -2.58 15.44 -8.31
CA LEU A 38 -3.06 16.29 -7.23
C LEU A 38 -1.99 17.30 -6.82
N ASP A 39 -2.42 18.45 -6.32
CA ASP A 39 -1.55 19.51 -5.82
C ASP A 39 -1.18 19.36 -4.33
N GLY A 40 -1.65 18.30 -3.68
CA GLY A 40 -1.38 18.03 -2.27
C GLY A 40 -1.85 16.64 -1.84
N ASN A 41 -1.65 16.36 -0.57
CA ASN A 41 -2.05 15.09 0.04
C ASN A 41 -3.49 15.17 0.54
N TYR A 42 -4.42 14.63 -0.22
CA TYR A 42 -5.85 14.59 0.13
C TYR A 42 -6.26 13.16 0.51
N SER A 43 -7.47 13.03 1.04
CA SER A 43 -8.09 11.72 1.27
C SER A 43 -8.06 10.86 0.00
N HIS A 44 -7.67 9.60 0.13
CA HIS A 44 -7.49 8.63 -0.96
C HIS A 44 -6.36 8.97 -1.95
N ALA A 45 -5.58 10.04 -1.71
CA ALA A 45 -4.40 10.34 -2.51
C ALA A 45 -3.31 9.27 -2.29
N SER A 46 -2.60 8.97 -3.36
CA SER A 46 -1.39 8.14 -3.31
C SER A 46 -0.17 9.03 -3.46
N GLN A 47 0.78 8.90 -2.57
CA GLN A 47 2.07 9.57 -2.72
C GLN A 47 2.98 8.73 -3.61
N ILE A 48 3.39 9.27 -4.75
CA ILE A 48 4.26 8.57 -5.72
C ILE A 48 5.65 9.17 -5.79
N GLY A 49 5.94 10.20 -5.02
CA GLY A 49 7.22 10.87 -4.93
C GLY A 49 7.23 11.83 -3.75
N LYS A 50 8.38 12.46 -3.46
CA LYS A 50 8.58 13.33 -2.30
C LYS A 50 7.46 14.38 -2.15
N ASN A 51 7.08 15.02 -3.25
CA ASN A 51 6.02 16.03 -3.30
C ASN A 51 5.05 15.77 -4.45
N LYS A 52 4.85 14.50 -4.78
CA LYS A 52 3.99 14.09 -5.89
C LYS A 52 2.85 13.22 -5.39
N TYR A 53 1.64 13.67 -5.64
CA TYR A 53 0.42 13.00 -5.22
C TYR A 53 -0.50 12.78 -6.42
N VAL A 54 -1.14 11.64 -6.44
CA VAL A 54 -2.08 11.28 -7.51
C VAL A 54 -3.31 10.60 -6.94
N LEU A 55 -4.38 10.62 -7.70
CA LEU A 55 -5.51 9.74 -7.51
C LEU A 55 -5.39 8.60 -8.53
N HIS A 56 -5.41 7.37 -8.05
CA HIS A 56 -5.46 6.19 -8.90
C HIS A 56 -6.90 5.86 -9.29
N ALA A 57 -7.09 5.44 -10.52
CA ALA A 57 -8.38 4.96 -11.01
C ALA A 57 -8.76 3.61 -10.38
N GLY A 58 -10.03 3.26 -10.46
CA GLY A 58 -10.55 1.97 -10.03
C GLY A 58 -10.58 1.78 -8.52
N LEU A 59 -10.31 0.57 -8.05
CA LEU A 59 -10.46 0.17 -6.65
C LEU A 59 -9.22 0.35 -5.79
N ILE A 60 -8.13 0.91 -6.32
CA ILE A 60 -6.87 1.07 -5.56
C ILE A 60 -7.07 1.87 -4.27
N SER A 61 -7.88 2.93 -4.31
CA SER A 61 -8.18 3.74 -3.13
C SER A 61 -9.01 3.01 -2.06
N LYS A 62 -9.57 1.86 -2.41
CA LYS A 62 -10.39 1.03 -1.52
C LYS A 62 -9.64 -0.14 -0.89
N VAL A 63 -8.38 -0.35 -1.26
CA VAL A 63 -7.54 -1.40 -0.67
C VAL A 63 -7.18 -1.01 0.77
N ASN A 64 -7.55 -1.85 1.72
CA ASN A 64 -7.34 -1.59 3.14
C ASN A 64 -5.91 -1.87 3.60
N HIS A 65 -5.54 -1.25 4.72
CA HIS A 65 -4.27 -1.48 5.40
C HIS A 65 -4.28 -2.79 6.17
N SER A 66 -3.13 -3.49 6.15
CA SER A 66 -2.79 -4.54 7.11
C SER A 66 -1.32 -4.42 7.54
N CYS A 67 -1.05 -4.73 8.80
CA CYS A 67 0.32 -4.85 9.31
C CYS A 67 0.98 -6.18 8.89
N ASP A 68 0.22 -7.10 8.33
CA ASP A 68 0.69 -8.35 7.72
C ASP A 68 0.02 -8.49 6.33
N PRO A 69 0.42 -7.65 5.37
CA PRO A 69 -0.25 -7.56 4.08
C PRO A 69 0.05 -8.74 3.17
N ASN A 70 -0.82 -8.97 2.20
CA ASN A 70 -0.58 -9.92 1.13
C ASN A 70 -0.09 -9.28 -0.17
N CYS A 71 -0.16 -7.94 -0.27
CA CYS A 71 0.36 -7.20 -1.41
C CYS A 71 1.39 -6.16 -1.00
N GLY A 72 2.27 -5.84 -1.92
CA GLY A 72 3.20 -4.73 -1.87
C GLY A 72 3.05 -3.83 -3.09
N ILE A 73 3.92 -2.84 -3.20
CA ILE A 73 3.89 -1.80 -4.23
C ILE A 73 5.06 -1.98 -5.19
N ARG A 74 4.78 -1.90 -6.50
CA ARG A 74 5.79 -1.72 -7.55
C ARG A 74 5.32 -0.64 -8.51
N LEU A 75 6.22 0.24 -8.93
CA LEU A 75 5.90 1.23 -9.95
C LEU A 75 5.79 0.56 -11.32
N ASN A 76 4.83 1.02 -12.11
CA ASN A 76 4.78 0.70 -13.53
C ASN A 76 5.41 1.82 -14.38
N GLU A 77 5.39 1.67 -15.69
CA GLU A 77 6.01 2.61 -16.64
C GLU A 77 5.47 4.03 -16.55
N THR A 78 4.25 4.20 -16.07
CA THR A 78 3.61 5.53 -15.93
C THR A 78 3.94 6.21 -14.60
N GLY A 79 4.63 5.50 -13.68
CA GLY A 79 4.85 5.95 -12.30
C GLY A 79 3.70 5.62 -11.36
N ALA A 80 2.63 5.01 -11.83
CA ALA A 80 1.54 4.52 -11.00
C ALA A 80 1.96 3.29 -10.18
N HIS A 81 1.25 3.05 -9.10
CA HIS A 81 1.53 1.92 -8.21
C HIS A 81 0.73 0.68 -8.61
N ASN A 82 1.42 -0.37 -9.01
CA ASN A 82 0.84 -1.70 -9.09
C ASN A 82 0.81 -2.32 -7.70
N PHE A 83 -0.25 -3.06 -7.39
CA PHE A 83 -0.26 -3.97 -6.25
C PHE A 83 0.22 -5.35 -6.71
N VAL A 84 1.25 -5.86 -6.06
CA VAL A 84 1.90 -7.13 -6.40
C VAL A 84 1.80 -8.07 -5.20
N ALA A 85 1.43 -9.32 -5.44
CA ALA A 85 1.35 -10.31 -4.38
C ALA A 85 2.73 -10.57 -3.75
N ILE A 86 2.83 -10.44 -2.43
CA ILE A 86 4.05 -10.76 -1.67
C ILE A 86 4.11 -12.28 -1.40
N ARG A 87 2.96 -12.89 -1.27
CA ARG A 87 2.74 -14.32 -1.06
C ARG A 87 1.54 -14.75 -1.90
N ASP A 88 1.28 -16.05 -1.93
CA ASP A 88 0.06 -16.56 -2.56
C ASP A 88 -1.19 -15.97 -1.89
N ILE A 89 -2.17 -15.60 -2.68
CA ILE A 89 -3.45 -15.06 -2.25
C ILE A 89 -4.54 -16.02 -2.71
N SER A 90 -5.39 -16.44 -1.78
CA SER A 90 -6.49 -17.34 -2.10
C SER A 90 -7.71 -16.58 -2.63
N ASP A 91 -8.54 -17.27 -3.40
CA ASP A 91 -9.86 -16.77 -3.77
C ASP A 91 -10.65 -16.36 -2.52
N ASN A 92 -11.38 -15.26 -2.58
CA ASN A 92 -12.12 -14.63 -1.48
C ASN A 92 -11.26 -14.03 -0.35
N GLU A 93 -9.93 -14.04 -0.44
CA GLU A 93 -9.07 -13.36 0.52
C GLU A 93 -9.11 -11.83 0.30
N GLU A 94 -9.14 -11.04 1.37
CA GLU A 94 -9.04 -9.58 1.27
C GLU A 94 -7.65 -9.18 0.79
N ILE A 95 -7.58 -8.37 -0.23
CA ILE A 95 -6.34 -7.78 -0.74
C ILE A 95 -5.98 -6.60 0.16
N THR A 96 -4.79 -6.63 0.74
CA THR A 96 -4.31 -5.62 1.67
C THR A 96 -2.87 -5.23 1.37
N PHE A 97 -2.50 -4.02 1.77
CA PHE A 97 -1.10 -3.59 1.80
C PHE A 97 -0.83 -2.78 3.06
N ASP A 98 0.41 -2.63 3.44
CA ASP A 98 0.78 -1.75 4.54
C ASP A 98 0.89 -0.32 3.99
N TYR A 99 0.19 0.62 4.58
CA TYR A 99 0.24 2.03 4.14
C TYR A 99 1.65 2.62 4.21
N ALA A 100 2.51 2.08 5.06
CA ALA A 100 3.93 2.44 5.13
C ALA A 100 4.71 2.10 3.85
N MET A 101 4.21 1.20 3.01
CA MET A 101 4.85 0.85 1.73
C MET A 101 4.78 1.97 0.68
N ARG A 102 3.96 2.97 0.91
CA ARG A 102 3.70 4.07 -0.02
C ARG A 102 3.81 5.45 0.61
N ASN A 103 3.55 5.57 1.90
CA ASN A 103 3.53 6.85 2.60
C ASN A 103 4.74 6.96 3.53
N TYR A 104 5.48 8.06 3.44
CA TYR A 104 6.60 8.32 4.33
C TYR A 104 6.15 8.64 5.75
N GLY A 105 5.14 9.51 5.88
CA GLY A 105 4.44 9.82 7.12
C GLY A 105 2.95 9.68 6.93
N VAL A 106 2.23 9.38 8.00
CA VAL A 106 0.76 9.21 7.99
C VAL A 106 0.14 10.17 9.00
N ASP A 107 -0.50 11.24 8.52
CA ASP A 107 -1.09 12.29 9.36
C ASP A 107 -2.63 12.31 9.28
N HIS A 108 -3.23 11.63 8.29
CA HIS A 108 -4.66 11.75 7.95
C HIS A 108 -5.50 10.49 8.22
N PHE A 109 -4.90 9.42 8.74
CA PHE A 109 -5.60 8.17 8.97
C PHE A 109 -5.88 7.98 10.46
N PRO A 110 -6.90 7.16 10.81
CA PRO A 110 -7.08 6.75 12.20
C PRO A 110 -5.78 6.16 12.73
N LYS A 111 -5.29 6.70 13.84
CA LYS A 111 -4.01 6.25 14.41
C LYS A 111 -4.06 4.80 14.88
N LYS A 112 -5.25 4.31 15.22
CA LYS A 112 -5.47 2.93 15.68
C LYS A 112 -5.65 2.00 14.50
N CYS A 113 -4.84 0.93 14.46
CA CYS A 113 -4.99 -0.14 13.48
C CYS A 113 -5.93 -1.22 13.99
N ILE A 114 -6.85 -1.66 13.14
CA ILE A 114 -7.82 -2.74 13.41
C ILE A 114 -7.69 -3.88 12.40
N CYS A 115 -6.47 -4.10 11.86
CA CYS A 115 -6.27 -5.12 10.82
C CYS A 115 -6.50 -6.56 11.30
N GLY A 116 -6.51 -6.80 12.62
CA GLY A 116 -6.75 -8.12 13.20
C GLY A 116 -5.57 -9.10 13.07
N SER A 117 -4.45 -8.70 12.51
CA SER A 117 -3.26 -9.54 12.38
C SER A 117 -2.57 -9.75 13.73
N LYS A 118 -1.96 -10.93 13.91
CA LYS A 118 -1.07 -11.19 15.05
C LYS A 118 0.18 -10.30 15.05
N LYS A 119 0.55 -9.75 13.90
CA LYS A 119 1.67 -8.81 13.74
C LYS A 119 1.24 -7.35 13.79
N CYS A 120 -0.02 -7.08 14.18
CA CYS A 120 -0.55 -5.73 14.24
C CYS A 120 0.30 -4.83 15.14
N ARG A 121 0.69 -3.67 14.61
CA ARG A 121 1.44 -2.65 15.34
C ARG A 121 0.53 -1.76 16.20
N GLU A 122 -0.78 -2.02 16.19
CA GLU A 122 -1.83 -1.25 16.87
C GLU A 122 -1.99 0.19 16.36
N ARG A 123 -1.07 0.63 15.51
CA ARG A 123 -1.06 1.98 14.90
C ARG A 123 -0.76 1.88 13.42
N ILE A 124 -1.44 2.70 12.63
CA ILE A 124 -1.09 2.90 11.23
C ILE A 124 -0.02 3.98 11.19
N THR A 125 1.17 3.61 10.71
CA THR A 125 2.33 4.50 10.62
C THR A 125 2.84 4.58 9.20
N GLY A 126 3.62 5.62 8.90
CA GLY A 126 4.34 5.73 7.64
C GLY A 126 5.69 5.00 7.68
N TRP A 127 6.38 5.02 6.56
CA TRP A 127 7.68 4.35 6.38
C TRP A 127 8.73 4.79 7.41
N LYS A 128 8.82 6.09 7.70
CA LYS A 128 9.80 6.63 8.65
C LYS A 128 9.69 6.01 10.05
N ASP A 129 8.49 5.63 10.46
CA ASP A 129 8.20 5.10 11.80
C ASP A 129 8.13 3.57 11.81
N LEU A 130 8.40 2.92 10.67
CA LEU A 130 8.35 1.47 10.56
C LEU A 130 9.60 0.85 11.20
N PRO A 131 9.46 -0.22 12.01
CA PRO A 131 10.62 -0.94 12.55
C PRO A 131 11.54 -1.44 11.43
N GLU A 132 12.85 -1.39 11.64
CA GLU A 132 13.86 -1.79 10.66
C GLU A 132 13.63 -3.21 10.12
N LYS A 133 13.25 -4.14 10.99
CA LYS A 133 12.91 -5.51 10.61
C LYS A 133 11.83 -5.56 9.52
N ARG A 134 10.80 -4.70 9.65
CA ARG A 134 9.72 -4.61 8.66
C ARG A 134 10.19 -4.01 7.35
N LYS A 135 11.04 -2.99 7.40
CA LYS A 135 11.64 -2.40 6.19
C LYS A 135 12.40 -3.44 5.38
N ILE A 136 13.13 -4.31 6.06
CA ILE A 136 13.87 -5.42 5.43
C ILE A 136 12.90 -6.43 4.80
N GLU A 137 11.84 -6.83 5.50
CA GLU A 137 10.82 -7.76 5.00
C GLU A 137 10.11 -7.22 3.75
N TYR A 138 9.94 -5.91 3.66
CA TYR A 138 9.24 -5.25 2.55
C TYR A 138 10.13 -4.88 1.37
N LYS A 139 11.42 -5.23 1.41
CA LYS A 139 12.37 -4.90 0.36
C LYS A 139 11.89 -5.38 -1.02
N GLY A 140 11.85 -4.46 -1.99
CA GLY A 140 11.37 -4.74 -3.34
C GLY A 140 9.86 -4.57 -3.54
N PHE A 141 9.12 -4.25 -2.46
CA PHE A 141 7.65 -4.10 -2.47
C PHE A 141 7.18 -2.75 -1.94
N VAL A 142 8.01 -1.72 -2.05
CA VAL A 142 7.69 -0.37 -1.55
C VAL A 142 7.95 0.67 -2.63
N ALA A 143 7.28 1.82 -2.53
CA ALA A 143 7.52 2.94 -3.42
C ALA A 143 9.00 3.39 -3.32
N PRO A 144 9.75 3.45 -4.42
CA PRO A 144 11.20 3.71 -4.38
C PRO A 144 11.59 5.04 -3.74
N TYR A 145 10.76 6.08 -3.84
CA TYR A 145 11.05 7.38 -3.23
C TYR A 145 11.23 7.32 -1.71
N LEU A 146 10.64 6.32 -1.05
CA LEU A 146 10.79 6.10 0.40
C LEU A 146 12.24 5.80 0.77
N LEU A 147 12.91 5.00 -0.05
CA LEU A 147 14.33 4.66 0.13
C LEU A 147 15.22 5.87 -0.13
N GLU A 148 14.87 6.71 -1.10
CA GLU A 148 15.57 7.96 -1.38
C GLU A 148 15.47 8.92 -0.20
N LEU A 149 14.29 9.05 0.41
CA LEU A 149 14.09 9.86 1.61
C LEU A 149 14.90 9.36 2.80
N ASP A 150 14.95 8.05 3.04
CA ASP A 150 15.79 7.47 4.09
C ASP A 150 17.27 7.83 3.88
N THR A 151 17.76 7.79 2.66
CA THR A 151 19.13 8.18 2.31
C THR A 151 19.38 9.66 2.58
N GLU A 152 18.47 10.55 2.19
CA GLU A 152 18.56 11.99 2.44
C GLU A 152 18.63 12.29 3.94
N TYR A 153 17.75 11.70 4.75
CA TYR A 153 17.72 11.91 6.20
C TYR A 153 18.96 11.34 6.88
N SER A 154 19.45 10.19 6.48
CA SER A 154 20.69 9.62 7.01
C SER A 154 21.90 10.51 6.71
N SER A 155 21.96 11.14 5.53
CA SER A 155 23.02 12.08 5.15
C SER A 155 22.94 13.39 5.95
N ALA A 156 21.72 13.88 6.27
CA ALA A 156 21.53 15.10 7.05
C ALA A 156 21.91 14.95 8.53
N LEU A 157 21.94 13.71 9.06
CA LEU A 157 22.32 13.41 10.44
C LEU A 157 23.82 13.20 10.66
N LYS A 158 24.63 13.23 9.60
CA LYS A 158 26.10 13.08 9.67
C LYS A 158 26.82 14.41 9.84
#